data_50a0e613ce75ae7f006b94ca30008f84
#
_entry.id   50a0e613ce75ae7f006b94ca30008f84
#
_cell.length_a   1.000
_cell.length_b   1.000
_cell.length_c   1.000
_cell.angle_alpha   90.00
_cell.angle_beta   90.00
_cell.angle_gamma   90.00
#
_symmetry.space_group_name_H-M   'P 1'
#
loop_
_entity.id
_entity.type
_entity.pdbx_description
1 polymer ?
#
loop_
_entity_poly.entity_id
_entity_poly.type
_entity_poly.pdbx_seq_one_letter_code
_entity_poly.pdbx_strand_id
1 'polypeptide(L)'
;MEDAIRIHLPVTVSYPALQGVLKSQLAGEFLPKPEEGSDAAPYVQILDVGISGSDSGNREVILRIRASILRTIMKRDQADLYVRASLGYDNASQELYVQHYHLSSRTSSTLYNTALEVMVNKAAYSQIIKKARLNVAGIIATELSKANAMLAEGFQAKGIKLLGAVTQARVLDITPTPDSITLSVELGGNLQASVLNLSELLPPQ
;
A
#
# COMPACT_ATOMS: atom_id res chain seq x y z
N MET A 1 22.90 -0.86 -24.19
CA MET A 1 23.54 0.39 -23.71
C MET A 1 23.53 0.28 -22.19
N GLU A 2 24.68 0.37 -21.54
CA GLU A 2 24.71 0.42 -20.08
C GLU A 2 24.08 1.75 -19.63
N ASP A 3 23.30 1.70 -18.55
CA ASP A 3 22.74 2.91 -17.93
C ASP A 3 23.89 3.77 -17.41
N ALA A 4 23.95 5.04 -17.84
CA ALA A 4 25.00 5.96 -17.43
C ALA A 4 24.84 6.41 -15.96
N ILE A 5 23.63 6.27 -15.41
CA ILE A 5 23.30 6.65 -14.03
C ILE A 5 22.52 5.51 -13.38
N ARG A 6 22.91 5.17 -12.13
CA ARG A 6 22.15 4.29 -11.24
C ARG A 6 21.95 5.00 -9.90
N ILE A 7 20.70 5.11 -9.48
CA ILE A 7 20.31 5.81 -8.27
C ILE A 7 19.55 4.84 -7.37
N HIS A 8 19.95 4.75 -6.10
CA HIS A 8 19.18 4.08 -5.05
C HIS A 8 18.43 5.14 -4.25
N LEU A 9 17.11 5.01 -4.20
CA LEU A 9 16.22 5.98 -3.59
C LEU A 9 15.34 5.31 -2.54
N PRO A 10 15.42 5.69 -1.25
CA PRO A 10 14.43 5.31 -0.27
C PRO A 10 13.16 6.17 -0.46
N VAL A 11 12.03 5.51 -0.69
CA VAL A 11 10.72 6.16 -0.78
C VAL A 11 9.91 5.79 0.45
N THR A 12 9.52 6.77 1.24
CA THR A 12 8.76 6.57 2.47
C THR A 12 7.30 6.94 2.26
N VAL A 13 6.40 6.01 2.57
CA VAL A 13 4.95 6.21 2.51
C VAL A 13 4.40 6.17 3.94
N SER A 14 3.84 7.27 4.41
CA SER A 14 3.27 7.36 5.75
C SER A 14 1.97 6.58 5.87
N TYR A 15 1.70 6.02 7.05
CA TYR A 15 0.42 5.32 7.30
C TYR A 15 -0.81 6.20 7.11
N PRO A 16 -0.83 7.51 7.47
CA PRO A 16 -1.96 8.38 7.16
C PRO A 16 -2.27 8.48 5.67
N ALA A 17 -1.26 8.52 4.79
CA ALA A 17 -1.46 8.53 3.35
C ALA A 17 -2.08 7.22 2.84
N LEU A 18 -1.57 6.08 3.32
CA LEU A 18 -2.13 4.76 3.00
C LEU A 18 -3.56 4.60 3.54
N GLN A 19 -3.82 5.09 4.75
CA GLN A 19 -5.15 5.05 5.36
C GLN A 19 -6.18 5.81 4.52
N GLY A 20 -5.82 6.97 3.97
CA GLY A 20 -6.69 7.73 3.06
C GLY A 20 -7.14 6.89 1.87
N VAL A 21 -6.21 6.19 1.23
CA VAL A 21 -6.51 5.30 0.09
C VAL A 21 -7.37 4.12 0.53
N LEU A 22 -7.02 3.45 1.64
CA LEU A 22 -7.79 2.31 2.15
C LEU A 22 -9.23 2.71 2.51
N LYS A 23 -9.43 3.86 3.15
CA LYS A 23 -10.77 4.37 3.46
C LYS A 23 -11.59 4.62 2.21
N SER A 24 -11.02 5.25 1.19
CA SER A 24 -11.74 5.53 -0.05
C SER A 24 -12.16 4.26 -0.82
N GLN A 25 -11.43 3.16 -0.64
CA GLN A 25 -11.69 1.90 -1.33
C GLN A 25 -12.59 0.94 -0.54
N LEU A 26 -12.52 0.97 0.79
CA LEU A 26 -13.12 -0.05 1.63
C LEU A 26 -14.32 0.45 2.47
N ALA A 27 -14.38 1.73 2.78
CA ALA A 27 -15.49 2.25 3.57
C ALA A 27 -16.81 2.15 2.79
N GLY A 28 -17.84 1.56 3.41
CA GLY A 28 -19.14 1.28 2.78
C GLY A 28 -19.23 -0.10 2.13
N GLU A 29 -18.11 -0.80 1.90
CA GLU A 29 -18.11 -2.14 1.31
C GLU A 29 -18.75 -3.19 2.24
N PHE A 30 -19.35 -4.22 1.62
CA PHE A 30 -19.97 -5.34 2.33
C PHE A 30 -19.10 -6.59 2.25
N LEU A 31 -19.14 -7.43 3.31
CA LEU A 31 -18.44 -8.71 3.37
C LEU A 31 -19.42 -9.85 3.72
N PRO A 32 -19.46 -10.94 2.91
CA PRO A 32 -18.91 -11.01 1.56
C PRO A 32 -19.52 -9.97 0.63
N LYS A 33 -18.83 -9.60 -0.44
CA LYS A 33 -19.42 -8.76 -1.49
C LYS A 33 -20.67 -9.46 -2.03
N PRO A 34 -21.81 -8.76 -2.15
CA PRO A 34 -22.95 -9.30 -2.87
C PRO A 34 -22.55 -9.59 -4.31
N GLU A 35 -22.65 -10.85 -4.73
CA GLU A 35 -22.50 -11.25 -6.12
C GLU A 35 -23.86 -11.21 -6.81
N GLU A 36 -23.91 -10.72 -8.06
CA GLU A 36 -25.15 -10.75 -8.84
C GLU A 36 -25.66 -12.20 -8.99
N GLY A 37 -26.89 -12.46 -8.53
CA GLY A 37 -27.50 -13.79 -8.56
C GLY A 37 -27.18 -14.66 -7.33
N SER A 38 -26.49 -14.16 -6.32
CA SER A 38 -26.26 -14.86 -5.06
C SER A 38 -27.28 -14.42 -4.02
N ASP A 39 -28.00 -15.39 -3.43
CA ASP A 39 -28.88 -15.16 -2.26
C ASP A 39 -28.11 -14.93 -0.95
N ALA A 40 -26.78 -14.91 -1.00
CA ALA A 40 -25.93 -14.71 0.16
C ALA A 40 -25.95 -13.24 0.59
N ALA A 41 -26.83 -12.89 1.52
CA ALA A 41 -26.86 -11.56 2.11
C ALA A 41 -25.57 -11.29 2.91
N PRO A 42 -25.00 -10.07 2.86
CA PRO A 42 -23.78 -9.72 3.56
C PRO A 42 -23.95 -9.85 5.08
N TYR A 43 -22.85 -10.18 5.75
CA TYR A 43 -22.81 -10.31 7.22
C TYR A 43 -22.29 -9.04 7.89
N VAL A 44 -21.45 -8.28 7.18
CA VAL A 44 -20.70 -7.16 7.74
C VAL A 44 -20.65 -6.03 6.71
N GLN A 45 -20.77 -4.78 7.18
CA GLN A 45 -20.48 -3.58 6.42
C GLN A 45 -19.27 -2.87 7.04
N ILE A 46 -18.27 -2.53 6.23
CA ILE A 46 -17.09 -1.79 6.68
C ILE A 46 -17.48 -0.32 6.89
N LEU A 47 -17.24 0.20 8.10
CA LEU A 47 -17.52 1.59 8.46
C LEU A 47 -16.29 2.48 8.39
N ASP A 48 -15.13 1.95 8.82
CA ASP A 48 -13.86 2.68 8.87
C ASP A 48 -12.68 1.73 8.80
N VAL A 49 -11.54 2.23 8.31
CA VAL A 49 -10.28 1.48 8.22
C VAL A 49 -9.13 2.34 8.72
N GLY A 50 -8.31 1.77 9.59
CA GLY A 50 -7.04 2.33 10.04
C GLY A 50 -5.88 1.40 9.67
N ILE A 51 -4.70 1.95 9.49
CA ILE A 51 -3.45 1.18 9.29
C ILE A 51 -2.35 1.78 10.13
N SER A 52 -1.52 0.94 10.75
CA SER A 52 -0.34 1.32 11.50
C SER A 52 0.76 0.26 11.36
N GLY A 53 1.98 0.61 11.68
CA GLY A 53 3.05 -0.38 11.86
C GLY A 53 2.88 -1.17 13.15
N SER A 54 3.61 -2.27 13.24
CA SER A 54 3.74 -3.08 14.44
C SER A 54 5.09 -2.81 15.10
N ASP A 55 5.09 -2.66 16.42
CA ASP A 55 6.32 -2.51 17.21
C ASP A 55 7.11 -3.84 17.34
N SER A 56 6.58 -4.94 16.82
CA SER A 56 7.20 -6.27 16.92
C SER A 56 8.45 -6.45 16.05
N GLY A 57 8.76 -5.53 15.16
CA GLY A 57 9.92 -5.58 14.26
C GLY A 57 9.86 -6.63 13.14
N ASN A 58 8.75 -7.35 13.01
CA ASN A 58 8.60 -8.51 12.10
C ASN A 58 8.05 -8.16 10.71
N ARG A 59 8.30 -6.96 10.18
CA ARG A 59 7.69 -6.50 8.91
C ARG A 59 6.16 -6.58 8.92
N GLU A 60 5.56 -6.31 10.07
CA GLU A 60 4.13 -6.42 10.26
C GLU A 60 3.44 -5.06 10.19
N VAL A 61 2.26 -5.09 9.61
CA VAL A 61 1.29 -3.99 9.65
C VAL A 61 0.05 -4.42 10.40
N ILE A 62 -0.63 -3.48 11.02
CA ILE A 62 -1.88 -3.70 11.74
C ILE A 62 -2.95 -2.91 11.02
N LEU A 63 -3.94 -3.62 10.48
CA LEU A 63 -5.17 -3.03 9.94
C LEU A 63 -6.24 -3.09 11.03
N ARG A 64 -6.86 -1.96 11.33
CA ARG A 64 -8.06 -1.88 12.15
C ARG A 64 -9.24 -1.63 11.23
N ILE A 65 -10.20 -2.53 11.24
CA ILE A 65 -11.43 -2.43 10.45
C ILE A 65 -12.58 -2.28 11.42
N ARG A 66 -13.23 -1.12 11.43
CA ARG A 66 -14.49 -0.94 12.14
C ARG A 66 -15.63 -1.38 11.24
N ALA A 67 -16.45 -2.26 11.74
CA ALA A 67 -17.51 -2.88 10.97
C ALA A 67 -18.86 -2.89 11.71
N SER A 68 -19.95 -2.80 10.96
CA SER A 68 -21.30 -3.04 11.45
C SER A 68 -21.70 -4.47 11.15
N ILE A 69 -22.14 -5.21 12.17
CA ILE A 69 -22.62 -6.58 12.02
C ILE A 69 -24.10 -6.54 11.64
N LEU A 70 -24.44 -7.08 10.46
CA LEU A 70 -25.78 -6.94 9.87
C LEU A 70 -26.74 -8.05 10.28
N ARG A 71 -26.20 -9.20 10.74
CA ARG A 71 -27.00 -10.39 11.10
C ARG A 71 -26.83 -10.72 12.57
N THR A 72 -27.36 -9.86 13.45
CA THR A 72 -27.46 -10.13 14.87
C THR A 72 -28.90 -9.97 15.31
N ILE A 73 -29.29 -10.76 16.33
CA ILE A 73 -30.58 -10.62 17.02
C ILE A 73 -30.65 -9.27 17.76
N MET A 74 -29.50 -8.73 18.13
CA MET A 74 -29.36 -7.39 18.71
C MET A 74 -29.06 -6.37 17.61
N LYS A 75 -29.90 -5.35 17.52
CA LYS A 75 -29.82 -4.30 16.51
C LYS A 75 -28.50 -3.51 16.66
N ARG A 76 -27.65 -3.54 15.61
CA ARG A 76 -26.50 -2.65 15.36
C ARG A 76 -25.30 -2.84 16.30
N ASP A 77 -24.77 -4.05 16.42
CA ASP A 77 -23.46 -4.22 17.04
C ASP A 77 -22.35 -3.80 16.08
N GLN A 78 -21.46 -2.96 16.58
CA GLN A 78 -20.21 -2.62 15.90
C GLN A 78 -19.09 -3.50 16.45
N ALA A 79 -18.18 -3.91 15.57
CA ALA A 79 -17.00 -4.65 15.93
C ALA A 79 -15.75 -3.93 15.40
N ASP A 80 -14.69 -3.89 16.18
CA ASP A 80 -13.36 -3.56 15.70
C ASP A 80 -12.61 -4.88 15.41
N LEU A 81 -12.25 -5.07 14.15
CA LEU A 81 -11.44 -6.19 13.67
C LEU A 81 -10.00 -5.72 13.52
N TYR A 82 -9.06 -6.45 14.08
CA TYR A 82 -7.63 -6.18 13.96
C TYR A 82 -6.99 -7.30 13.15
N VAL A 83 -6.43 -6.92 12.01
CA VAL A 83 -5.67 -7.84 11.15
C VAL A 83 -4.20 -7.47 11.29
N ARG A 84 -3.41 -8.33 11.94
CA ARG A 84 -1.95 -8.24 11.94
C ARG A 84 -1.46 -9.03 10.74
N ALA A 85 -0.75 -8.40 9.83
CA ALA A 85 -0.28 -9.01 8.59
C ALA A 85 1.22 -8.83 8.44
N SER A 86 1.94 -9.93 8.24
CA SER A 86 3.34 -9.90 7.82
C SER A 86 3.41 -9.76 6.31
N LEU A 87 4.14 -8.76 5.84
CA LEU A 87 4.32 -8.49 4.42
C LEU A 87 5.57 -9.19 3.90
N GLY A 88 5.45 -9.85 2.76
CA GLY A 88 6.54 -10.36 1.95
C GLY A 88 6.65 -9.62 0.64
N TYR A 89 7.86 -9.53 0.10
CA TYR A 89 8.11 -8.95 -1.21
C TYR A 89 8.97 -9.90 -2.04
N ASP A 90 8.48 -10.22 -3.24
CA ASP A 90 9.23 -11.00 -4.22
C ASP A 90 9.88 -10.06 -5.23
N ASN A 91 11.21 -9.94 -5.14
CA ASN A 91 11.99 -9.07 -6.01
C ASN A 91 11.98 -9.55 -7.48
N ALA A 92 11.85 -10.86 -7.73
CA ALA A 92 11.87 -11.40 -9.09
C ALA A 92 10.56 -11.07 -9.84
N SER A 93 9.42 -11.25 -9.20
CA SER A 93 8.10 -10.93 -9.77
C SER A 93 7.66 -9.49 -9.51
N GLN A 94 8.38 -8.74 -8.66
CA GLN A 94 8.00 -7.40 -8.20
C GLN A 94 6.61 -7.37 -7.57
N GLU A 95 6.30 -8.38 -6.76
CA GLU A 95 5.02 -8.53 -6.09
C GLU A 95 5.15 -8.36 -4.57
N LEU A 96 4.33 -7.47 -4.01
CA LEU A 96 4.06 -7.41 -2.57
C LEU A 96 2.92 -8.38 -2.25
N TYR A 97 3.10 -9.19 -1.20
CA TYR A 97 2.09 -10.17 -0.77
C TYR A 97 2.02 -10.30 0.75
N VAL A 98 0.91 -10.82 1.24
CA VAL A 98 0.75 -11.16 2.66
C VAL A 98 1.26 -12.58 2.89
N GLN A 99 2.30 -12.73 3.72
CA GLN A 99 2.86 -14.05 4.10
C GLN A 99 1.99 -14.73 5.15
N HIS A 100 1.72 -14.01 6.23
CA HIS A 100 0.93 -14.49 7.36
C HIS A 100 0.03 -13.37 7.82
N TYR A 101 -1.15 -13.73 8.32
CA TYR A 101 -1.97 -12.79 9.04
C TYR A 101 -2.64 -13.48 10.24
N HIS A 102 -2.89 -12.68 11.26
CA HIS A 102 -3.67 -13.06 12.41
C HIS A 102 -4.82 -12.06 12.56
N LEU A 103 -6.02 -12.59 12.68
CA LEU A 103 -7.21 -11.80 12.90
C LEU A 103 -7.61 -11.91 14.36
N SER A 104 -7.88 -10.78 14.99
CA SER A 104 -8.53 -10.67 16.28
C SER A 104 -9.71 -9.70 16.20
N SER A 105 -10.76 -9.96 16.96
CA SER A 105 -11.92 -9.09 17.01
C SER A 105 -12.17 -8.57 18.41
N ARG A 106 -12.71 -7.35 18.49
CA ARG A 106 -13.25 -6.78 19.74
C ARG A 106 -14.69 -6.38 19.51
N THR A 107 -15.59 -7.08 20.20
CA THR A 107 -17.00 -6.76 20.27
C THR A 107 -17.41 -6.55 21.72
N SER A 108 -18.63 -6.13 21.96
CA SER A 108 -19.20 -6.00 23.30
C SER A 108 -19.36 -7.33 24.04
N SER A 109 -19.26 -8.47 23.34
CA SER A 109 -19.44 -9.81 23.90
C SER A 109 -18.29 -10.74 23.51
N THR A 110 -17.65 -11.38 24.51
CA THR A 110 -16.54 -12.33 24.33
C THR A 110 -16.94 -13.55 23.48
N LEU A 111 -18.17 -14.03 23.59
CA LEU A 111 -18.68 -15.15 22.79
C LEU A 111 -18.77 -14.82 21.30
N TYR A 112 -19.16 -13.58 20.97
CA TYR A 112 -19.17 -13.08 19.59
C TYR A 112 -17.77 -12.91 19.03
N ASN A 113 -16.80 -12.48 19.84
CA ASN A 113 -15.41 -12.33 19.40
C ASN A 113 -14.88 -13.66 18.86
N THR A 114 -15.01 -14.74 19.62
CA THR A 114 -14.51 -16.06 19.21
C THR A 114 -15.20 -16.59 17.97
N ALA A 115 -16.55 -16.47 17.90
CA ALA A 115 -17.32 -16.93 16.74
C ALA A 115 -16.97 -16.12 15.47
N LEU A 116 -16.82 -14.81 15.59
CA LEU A 116 -16.46 -13.92 14.49
C LEU A 116 -15.02 -14.20 13.99
N GLU A 117 -14.07 -14.39 14.91
CA GLU A 117 -12.68 -14.75 14.56
C GLU A 117 -12.60 -16.08 13.82
N VAL A 118 -13.31 -17.11 14.28
CA VAL A 118 -13.35 -18.42 13.62
C VAL A 118 -13.99 -18.32 12.23
N MET A 119 -15.11 -17.61 12.10
CA MET A 119 -15.78 -17.45 10.81
C MET A 119 -14.93 -16.67 9.80
N VAL A 120 -14.36 -15.55 10.22
CA VAL A 120 -13.57 -14.71 9.32
C VAL A 120 -12.23 -15.36 9.01
N ASN A 121 -11.56 -16.00 9.96
CA ASN A 121 -10.33 -16.75 9.69
C ASN A 121 -10.57 -17.90 8.71
N LYS A 122 -11.68 -18.64 8.84
CA LYS A 122 -11.98 -19.77 7.97
C LYS A 122 -12.44 -19.36 6.56
N ALA A 123 -13.25 -18.31 6.45
CA ALA A 123 -13.78 -17.83 5.17
C ALA A 123 -12.80 -16.92 4.42
N ALA A 124 -12.06 -16.08 5.13
CA ALA A 124 -11.19 -15.08 4.54
C ALA A 124 -9.78 -15.61 4.23
N TYR A 125 -9.29 -16.63 4.97
CA TYR A 125 -7.92 -17.10 4.84
C TYR A 125 -7.52 -17.43 3.40
N SER A 126 -8.31 -18.27 2.74
CA SER A 126 -7.99 -18.69 1.36
C SER A 126 -8.18 -17.59 0.32
N GLN A 127 -9.11 -16.66 0.54
CA GLN A 127 -9.39 -15.58 -0.39
C GLN A 127 -8.44 -14.39 -0.22
N ILE A 128 -8.12 -14.01 1.02
CA ILE A 128 -7.24 -12.87 1.31
C ILE A 128 -5.81 -13.19 0.87
N ILE A 129 -5.25 -14.34 1.25
CA ILE A 129 -3.87 -14.68 0.86
C ILE A 129 -3.72 -14.83 -0.66
N LYS A 130 -4.69 -15.45 -1.33
CA LYS A 130 -4.64 -15.62 -2.79
C LYS A 130 -4.79 -14.31 -3.56
N LYS A 131 -5.56 -13.35 -3.03
CA LYS A 131 -5.85 -12.06 -3.68
C LYS A 131 -5.01 -10.90 -3.15
N ALA A 132 -4.38 -11.04 -1.99
CA ALA A 132 -3.54 -9.99 -1.39
C ALA A 132 -2.13 -9.98 -2.04
N ARG A 133 -2.12 -9.83 -3.36
CA ARG A 133 -0.93 -9.62 -4.16
C ARG A 133 -1.06 -8.31 -4.90
N LEU A 134 -0.03 -7.48 -4.79
CA LEU A 134 0.05 -6.19 -5.48
C LEU A 134 1.24 -6.21 -6.42
N ASN A 135 0.98 -6.08 -7.71
CA ASN A 135 2.02 -5.93 -8.72
C ASN A 135 2.56 -4.49 -8.66
N VAL A 136 3.71 -4.32 -7.99
CA VAL A 136 4.36 -3.03 -7.81
C VAL A 136 5.00 -2.55 -9.12
N ALA A 137 5.43 -3.47 -9.98
CA ALA A 137 6.03 -3.13 -11.28
C ALA A 137 5.05 -2.36 -12.17
N GLY A 138 3.78 -2.76 -12.20
CA GLY A 138 2.76 -2.06 -12.98
C GLY A 138 2.50 -0.62 -12.52
N ILE A 139 2.53 -0.41 -11.20
CA ILE A 139 2.39 0.93 -10.62
C ILE A 139 3.59 1.80 -10.99
N ILE A 140 4.81 1.25 -10.83
CA ILE A 140 6.06 1.95 -11.17
C ILE A 140 6.10 2.29 -12.66
N ALA A 141 5.74 1.37 -13.55
CA ALA A 141 5.75 1.60 -14.99
C ALA A 141 4.87 2.80 -15.40
N THR A 142 3.73 2.96 -14.76
CA THR A 142 2.82 4.09 -15.01
C THR A 142 3.45 5.41 -14.59
N GLU A 143 4.05 5.47 -13.39
CA GLU A 143 4.69 6.69 -12.89
C GLU A 143 5.99 6.99 -13.65
N LEU A 144 6.72 5.97 -14.07
CA LEU A 144 7.91 6.10 -14.88
C LEU A 144 7.62 6.73 -16.26
N SER A 145 6.50 6.35 -16.87
CA SER A 145 6.05 6.95 -18.14
C SER A 145 5.81 8.46 -18.00
N LYS A 146 5.19 8.90 -16.91
CA LYS A 146 4.96 10.33 -16.61
C LYS A 146 6.29 11.07 -16.40
N ALA A 147 7.19 10.49 -15.60
CA ALA A 147 8.50 11.08 -15.34
C ALA A 147 9.32 11.21 -16.63
N ASN A 148 9.29 10.20 -17.49
CA ASN A 148 10.00 10.24 -18.79
C ASN A 148 9.41 11.28 -19.75
N ALA A 149 8.11 11.50 -19.76
CA ALA A 149 7.51 12.58 -20.53
C ALA A 149 8.06 13.97 -20.09
N MET A 150 8.13 14.20 -18.78
CA MET A 150 8.70 15.45 -18.24
C MET A 150 10.20 15.59 -18.54
N LEU A 151 10.98 14.51 -18.47
CA LEU A 151 12.41 14.52 -18.76
C LEU A 151 12.70 14.70 -20.27
N ALA A 152 11.84 14.19 -21.15
CA ALA A 152 11.97 14.37 -22.60
C ALA A 152 11.73 15.82 -23.03
N GLU A 153 10.81 16.52 -22.38
CA GLU A 153 10.57 17.96 -22.60
C GLU A 153 11.67 18.84 -21.96
N GLY A 154 12.35 18.30 -20.97
CA GLY A 154 13.38 18.97 -20.19
C GLY A 154 12.84 19.62 -18.93
N PHE A 155 13.07 18.97 -17.80
CA PHE A 155 12.74 19.53 -16.50
C PHE A 155 13.70 20.66 -16.12
N GLN A 156 13.17 21.84 -15.82
CA GLN A 156 13.94 23.00 -15.43
C GLN A 156 13.74 23.36 -13.96
N ALA A 157 14.83 23.54 -13.24
CA ALA A 157 14.83 24.02 -11.87
C ALA A 157 16.08 24.85 -11.57
N LYS A 158 15.91 26.02 -10.99
CA LYS A 158 17.00 26.91 -10.54
C LYS A 158 18.14 27.06 -11.57
N GLY A 159 17.80 27.41 -12.80
CA GLY A 159 18.81 27.62 -13.85
C GLY A 159 19.46 26.35 -14.41
N ILE A 160 19.01 25.16 -14.02
CA ILE A 160 19.45 23.87 -14.56
C ILE A 160 18.32 23.26 -15.37
N LYS A 161 18.64 22.76 -16.55
CA LYS A 161 17.76 21.94 -17.39
C LYS A 161 18.23 20.49 -17.35
N LEU A 162 17.35 19.56 -16.98
CA LEU A 162 17.57 18.11 -17.02
C LEU A 162 16.83 17.53 -18.21
N LEU A 163 17.56 16.78 -19.05
CA LEU A 163 17.03 16.01 -20.17
C LEU A 163 17.45 14.56 -20.00
N GLY A 164 16.63 13.61 -20.47
CA GLY A 164 16.99 12.21 -20.44
C GLY A 164 15.81 11.26 -20.34
N ALA A 165 16.12 10.06 -19.88
CA ALA A 165 15.10 9.04 -19.62
C ALA A 165 15.55 8.09 -18.51
N VAL A 166 14.61 7.67 -17.68
CA VAL A 166 14.76 6.54 -16.78
C VAL A 166 14.36 5.29 -17.56
N THR A 167 15.31 4.39 -17.79
CA THR A 167 15.11 3.18 -18.60
C THR A 167 14.65 2.00 -17.75
N GLN A 168 15.01 2.01 -16.46
CA GLN A 168 14.68 0.96 -15.52
C GLN A 168 14.28 1.57 -14.18
N ALA A 169 13.23 1.03 -13.58
CA ALA A 169 12.88 1.29 -12.19
C ALA A 169 12.37 0.00 -11.56
N ARG A 170 12.90 -0.36 -10.40
CA ARG A 170 12.42 -1.53 -9.65
C ARG A 170 12.52 -1.30 -8.16
N VAL A 171 11.62 -1.94 -7.42
CA VAL A 171 11.71 -2.00 -5.97
C VAL A 171 12.63 -3.16 -5.60
N LEU A 172 13.61 -2.89 -4.76
CA LEU A 172 14.53 -3.90 -4.22
C LEU A 172 13.98 -4.56 -2.96
N ASP A 173 13.32 -3.76 -2.11
CA ASP A 173 12.73 -4.21 -0.85
C ASP A 173 11.60 -3.29 -0.40
N ILE A 174 10.66 -3.84 0.39
CA ILE A 174 9.57 -3.11 1.04
C ILE A 174 9.62 -3.44 2.53
N THR A 175 9.87 -2.44 3.35
CA THR A 175 10.06 -2.59 4.80
C THR A 175 9.05 -1.74 5.57
N PRO A 176 8.06 -2.36 6.23
CA PRO A 176 7.24 -1.68 7.22
C PRO A 176 8.09 -1.30 8.45
N THR A 177 7.86 -0.10 8.94
CA THR A 177 8.41 0.44 10.19
C THR A 177 7.23 0.83 11.10
N PRO A 178 7.42 1.21 12.36
CA PRO A 178 6.33 1.67 13.22
C PRO A 178 5.52 2.84 12.65
N ASP A 179 6.18 3.76 11.94
CA ASP A 179 5.58 5.03 11.49
C ASP A 179 5.24 5.09 10.00
N SER A 180 5.81 4.18 9.19
CA SER A 180 5.74 4.27 7.73
C SER A 180 6.08 2.93 7.05
N ILE A 181 5.89 2.88 5.74
CA ILE A 181 6.46 1.82 4.88
C ILE A 181 7.57 2.45 4.03
N THR A 182 8.78 1.89 4.09
CA THR A 182 9.90 2.31 3.27
C THR A 182 10.10 1.33 2.11
N LEU A 183 10.15 1.89 0.89
CA LEU A 183 10.50 1.16 -0.32
C LEU A 183 11.93 1.52 -0.69
N SER A 184 12.78 0.53 -0.93
CA SER A 184 14.10 0.72 -1.53
C SER A 184 13.95 0.60 -3.05
N VAL A 185 14.12 1.70 -3.77
CA VAL A 185 13.93 1.77 -5.23
C VAL A 185 15.26 1.96 -5.91
N GLU A 186 15.53 1.17 -6.96
CA GLU A 186 16.65 1.36 -7.88
C GLU A 186 16.11 1.95 -9.18
N LEU A 187 16.72 3.07 -9.60
CA LEU A 187 16.46 3.71 -10.89
C LEU A 187 17.73 3.65 -11.73
N GLY A 188 17.60 3.20 -12.98
CA GLY A 188 18.67 3.23 -13.98
C GLY A 188 18.26 4.07 -15.18
N GLY A 189 19.19 4.77 -15.80
CA GLY A 189 18.88 5.59 -16.96
C GLY A 189 20.00 6.50 -17.43
N ASN A 190 19.65 7.43 -18.31
CA ASN A 190 20.54 8.44 -18.85
C ASN A 190 19.97 9.82 -18.57
N LEU A 191 20.75 10.66 -17.90
CA LEU A 191 20.39 12.05 -17.61
C LEU A 191 21.51 12.97 -18.08
N GLN A 192 21.13 14.08 -18.71
CA GLN A 192 22.00 15.17 -19.09
C GLN A 192 21.55 16.43 -18.36
N ALA A 193 22.47 17.10 -17.69
CA ALA A 193 22.24 18.39 -17.06
C ALA A 193 22.89 19.51 -17.88
N SER A 194 22.13 20.57 -18.15
CA SER A 194 22.62 21.78 -18.80
C SER A 194 22.37 22.97 -17.89
N VAL A 195 23.41 23.76 -17.62
CA VAL A 195 23.30 25.00 -16.85
C VAL A 195 22.85 26.10 -17.78
N LEU A 196 21.67 26.64 -17.60
CA LEU A 196 21.11 27.74 -18.41
C LEU A 196 21.39 29.11 -17.80
N ASN A 197 21.45 29.19 -16.46
CA ASN A 197 21.70 30.45 -15.76
C ASN A 197 22.54 30.22 -14.51
N LEU A 198 23.80 30.68 -14.54
CA LEU A 198 24.71 30.56 -13.42
C LEU A 198 24.33 31.45 -12.21
N SER A 199 23.72 32.60 -12.47
CA SER A 199 23.36 33.52 -11.37
C SER A 199 22.26 32.96 -10.43
N GLU A 200 21.44 32.04 -10.89
CA GLU A 200 20.43 31.35 -10.06
C GLU A 200 21.03 30.25 -9.16
N LEU A 201 22.27 29.84 -9.43
CA LEU A 201 22.99 28.85 -8.63
C LEU A 201 23.81 29.48 -7.50
N LEU A 202 24.01 30.80 -7.54
CA LEU A 202 24.78 31.51 -6.52
C LEU A 202 23.86 31.77 -5.30
N PRO A 203 24.40 31.67 -4.08
CA PRO A 203 23.65 32.05 -2.89
C PRO A 203 23.28 33.53 -2.97
N PRO A 204 22.11 33.95 -2.46
CA PRO A 204 21.77 35.36 -2.36
C PRO A 204 22.83 36.10 -1.52
N GLN A 205 23.33 37.23 -2.05
CA GLN A 205 24.29 38.07 -1.34
C GLN A 205 23.62 38.84 -0.22
#